data_e2db496fdbf7bc3d8fe5f156b0608437
#
_entry.id   e2db496fdbf7bc3d8fe5f156b0608437
#
_cell.length_a   1.000
_cell.length_b   1.000
_cell.length_c   1.000
_cell.angle_alpha   90.00
_cell.angle_beta   90.00
_cell.angle_gamma   90.00
#
_symmetry.space_group_name_H-M   'P 1'
#
loop_
_entity.id
_entity.type
_entity.pdbx_description
1 polymer ?
#
loop_
_entity_poly.entity_id
_entity_poly.type
_entity_poly.pdbx_seq_one_letter_code
_entity_poly.pdbx_strand_id
1 'polypeptide(L)'
;MKIILFLSLLIWVIPGFGKVKIQKPRSQHVTAFAIIVDEMTLEKTGGAVEAYRDALEADGLSTYIVSGNWKNPDEVKAEIIKLNKRKPVLEGVVFIGDIPVALIRNAQHMTTAFKMNEDEFPFPESSVPSDRFYDDLHLTFDFICQDSVNTSHFYYKLREDSPQQLRPTFYSGRIKYPEARGGDKYEAIAKYLAKAVREKKRANLLDCFVSFTGSGYNSECLLAWMDERLALTENFPLAWKNSRTAKFLNFRMEDYMKYRLFDELQRDEMDVMLFHEHGAPDRQYICDGPAPAGLQGYMNYIKSSIYSFVKREIERKKGTPEEIMAYFTKEYALGSDFFKDFSMEKIAEQNSLERLKTGIVLEDLKELKTNPRFVMFDACYNGSFHEDGYIAGYYIFNDGNTVVTQG
;
A
#
# COMPACT_ATOMS: atom_id res chain seq x y z
N MET A 1 -9.15 -69.57 -29.96
CA MET A 1 -9.20 -68.08 -30.07
C MET A 1 -9.33 -67.53 -28.68
N LYS A 2 -8.23 -67.06 -28.07
CA LYS A 2 -8.20 -66.53 -26.72
C LYS A 2 -8.26 -64.97 -26.82
N ILE A 3 -9.36 -64.40 -26.33
CA ILE A 3 -9.55 -62.94 -26.25
C ILE A 3 -8.87 -62.51 -24.99
N ILE A 4 -7.81 -61.68 -25.12
CA ILE A 4 -7.13 -61.00 -24.00
C ILE A 4 -7.80 -59.64 -23.82
N LEU A 5 -8.51 -59.45 -22.69
CA LEU A 5 -9.10 -58.19 -22.29
C LEU A 5 -7.99 -57.35 -21.66
N PHE A 6 -7.60 -56.24 -22.29
CA PHE A 6 -6.76 -55.21 -21.68
C PHE A 6 -7.63 -54.31 -20.81
N LEU A 7 -7.50 -54.43 -19.48
CA LEU A 7 -8.07 -53.51 -18.54
C LEU A 7 -7.10 -52.32 -18.43
N SER A 8 -7.42 -51.18 -19.07
CA SER A 8 -6.70 -49.92 -18.86
C SER A 8 -7.12 -49.29 -17.53
N LEU A 9 -6.23 -49.38 -16.54
CA LEU A 9 -6.36 -48.62 -15.28
C LEU A 9 -6.16 -47.12 -15.57
N LEU A 10 -7.24 -46.35 -15.66
CA LEU A 10 -7.18 -44.90 -15.60
C LEU A 10 -6.83 -44.51 -14.16
N ILE A 11 -5.55 -44.15 -13.91
CA ILE A 11 -5.13 -43.51 -12.69
C ILE A 11 -5.64 -42.07 -12.75
N TRP A 12 -6.73 -41.79 -12.06
CA TRP A 12 -7.14 -40.45 -11.78
C TRP A 12 -6.10 -39.83 -10.81
N VAL A 13 -5.21 -39.00 -11.33
CA VAL A 13 -4.38 -38.12 -10.50
C VAL A 13 -5.34 -37.11 -9.92
N ILE A 14 -5.81 -37.36 -8.70
CA ILE A 14 -6.48 -36.32 -7.87
C ILE A 14 -5.39 -35.27 -7.61
N PRO A 15 -5.55 -34.00 -8.05
CA PRO A 15 -4.62 -32.96 -7.71
C PRO A 15 -4.61 -32.89 -6.19
N GLY A 16 -3.46 -33.21 -5.58
CA GLY A 16 -3.30 -33.12 -4.13
C GLY A 16 -3.56 -31.68 -3.69
N PHE A 17 -4.66 -31.47 -2.97
CA PHE A 17 -4.87 -30.26 -2.20
C PHE A 17 -3.67 -30.10 -1.26
N GLY A 18 -2.91 -29.02 -1.42
CA GLY A 18 -1.82 -28.69 -0.50
C GLY A 18 -2.39 -28.68 0.90
N LYS A 19 -1.85 -29.55 1.78
CA LYS A 19 -2.41 -29.78 3.12
C LYS A 19 -2.15 -28.55 3.95
N VAL A 20 -3.20 -27.78 4.28
CA VAL A 20 -3.10 -26.66 5.22
C VAL A 20 -2.62 -27.17 6.58
N LYS A 21 -1.57 -26.58 7.13
CA LYS A 21 -0.98 -26.94 8.41
C LYS A 21 -1.36 -25.85 9.43
N ILE A 22 -1.87 -26.28 10.59
CA ILE A 22 -2.25 -25.37 11.67
C ILE A 22 -1.41 -25.70 12.90
N GLN A 23 -0.56 -24.78 13.30
CA GLN A 23 0.11 -24.79 14.59
C GLN A 23 -0.81 -24.09 15.61
N LYS A 24 -1.12 -24.78 16.70
CA LYS A 24 -1.95 -24.24 17.79
C LYS A 24 -1.16 -23.24 18.64
N PRO A 25 -1.84 -22.32 19.33
CA PRO A 25 -1.22 -21.46 20.33
C PRO A 25 -0.44 -22.27 21.38
N ARG A 26 0.66 -21.72 21.83
CA ARG A 26 1.44 -22.26 22.96
C ARG A 26 0.86 -21.83 24.29
N SER A 27 0.24 -20.65 24.34
CA SER A 27 -0.47 -20.10 25.51
C SER A 27 -1.92 -19.79 25.18
N GLN A 28 -2.79 -19.87 26.22
CA GLN A 28 -4.21 -19.57 26.07
C GLN A 28 -4.56 -18.25 26.74
N HIS A 29 -5.25 -17.39 25.97
CA HIS A 29 -5.70 -16.07 26.39
C HIS A 29 -7.20 -15.89 26.09
N VAL A 30 -7.75 -14.72 26.40
CA VAL A 30 -9.18 -14.41 26.23
C VAL A 30 -9.58 -14.34 24.76
N THR A 31 -8.68 -13.82 23.92
CA THR A 31 -8.88 -13.70 22.48
C THR A 31 -7.78 -14.43 21.70
N ALA A 32 -8.03 -14.65 20.41
CA ALA A 32 -7.10 -15.32 19.52
C ALA A 32 -6.64 -14.40 18.39
N PHE A 33 -5.49 -14.75 17.85
CA PHE A 33 -4.92 -14.12 16.65
C PHE A 33 -4.48 -15.20 15.67
N ALA A 34 -4.48 -14.89 14.34
CA ALA A 34 -4.01 -15.83 13.35
C ALA A 34 -2.92 -15.21 12.47
N ILE A 35 -1.80 -15.89 12.35
CA ILE A 35 -0.78 -15.65 11.36
C ILE A 35 -1.08 -16.56 10.17
N ILE A 36 -1.49 -15.98 9.04
CA ILE A 36 -1.71 -16.68 7.78
C ILE A 36 -0.46 -16.48 6.94
N VAL A 37 0.20 -17.56 6.57
CA VAL A 37 1.49 -17.50 5.87
C VAL A 37 1.53 -18.51 4.72
N ASP A 38 2.18 -18.19 3.62
CA ASP A 38 2.45 -19.20 2.58
C ASP A 38 3.53 -20.19 3.03
N GLU A 39 3.50 -21.39 2.47
CA GLU A 39 4.35 -22.50 2.91
C GLU A 39 5.85 -22.20 2.71
N MET A 40 6.22 -21.54 1.60
CA MET A 40 7.59 -21.21 1.28
C MET A 40 8.13 -20.12 2.23
N THR A 41 7.34 -19.08 2.49
CA THR A 41 7.70 -18.03 3.46
C THR A 41 7.89 -18.62 4.85
N LEU A 42 6.99 -19.50 5.32
CA LEU A 42 7.18 -20.16 6.62
C LEU A 42 8.44 -21.02 6.65
N GLU A 43 8.73 -21.79 5.58
CA GLU A 43 9.92 -22.62 5.49
C GLU A 43 11.21 -21.78 5.58
N LYS A 44 11.25 -20.68 4.85
CA LYS A 44 12.44 -19.81 4.79
C LYS A 44 12.60 -18.89 6.00
N THR A 45 11.50 -18.55 6.69
CA THR A 45 11.47 -17.58 7.81
C THR A 45 10.89 -18.17 9.09
N GLY A 46 10.70 -19.49 9.20
CA GLY A 46 9.95 -20.18 10.26
C GLY A 46 10.32 -19.73 11.67
N GLY A 47 11.60 -19.62 11.98
CA GLY A 47 12.06 -19.13 13.28
C GLY A 47 11.63 -17.69 13.59
N ALA A 48 11.58 -16.81 12.60
CA ALA A 48 11.13 -15.44 12.76
C ALA A 48 9.60 -15.35 12.94
N VAL A 49 8.83 -16.15 12.19
CA VAL A 49 7.37 -16.25 12.34
C VAL A 49 7.03 -16.82 13.73
N GLU A 50 7.75 -17.81 14.20
CA GLU A 50 7.56 -18.36 15.55
C GLU A 50 7.88 -17.35 16.65
N ALA A 51 8.98 -16.61 16.52
CA ALA A 51 9.32 -15.53 17.45
C ALA A 51 8.26 -14.42 17.47
N TYR A 52 7.68 -14.11 16.32
CA TYR A 52 6.60 -13.14 16.22
C TYR A 52 5.31 -13.66 16.89
N ARG A 53 4.94 -14.93 16.68
CA ARG A 53 3.86 -15.57 17.45
C ARG A 53 4.08 -15.46 18.95
N ASP A 54 5.28 -15.79 19.42
CA ASP A 54 5.59 -15.77 20.85
C ASP A 54 5.49 -14.34 21.43
N ALA A 55 5.82 -13.32 20.64
CA ALA A 55 5.62 -11.93 21.04
C ALA A 55 4.14 -11.52 21.09
N LEU A 56 3.31 -12.01 20.16
CA LEU A 56 1.86 -11.80 20.18
C LEU A 56 1.20 -12.51 21.37
N GLU A 57 1.67 -13.69 21.72
CA GLU A 57 1.19 -14.42 22.91
C GLU A 57 1.59 -13.71 24.20
N ALA A 58 2.78 -13.10 24.25
CA ALA A 58 3.19 -12.26 25.37
C ALA A 58 2.32 -11.00 25.55
N ASP A 59 1.71 -10.52 24.47
CA ASP A 59 0.71 -9.43 24.49
C ASP A 59 -0.72 -9.89 24.84
N GLY A 60 -0.92 -11.19 25.10
CA GLY A 60 -2.22 -11.73 25.54
C GLY A 60 -3.11 -12.27 24.42
N LEU A 61 -2.54 -12.66 23.27
CA LEU A 61 -3.27 -13.18 22.11
C LEU A 61 -2.94 -14.67 21.89
N SER A 62 -3.91 -15.57 22.01
CA SER A 62 -3.73 -17.00 21.64
C SER A 62 -3.46 -17.11 20.14
N THR A 63 -2.20 -17.31 19.73
CA THR A 63 -1.81 -17.10 18.32
C THR A 63 -1.64 -18.41 17.55
N TYR A 64 -2.46 -18.59 16.52
CA TYR A 64 -2.33 -19.66 15.54
C TYR A 64 -1.35 -19.29 14.43
N ILE A 65 -0.54 -20.26 13.94
CA ILE A 65 0.15 -20.15 12.66
C ILE A 65 -0.55 -21.10 11.69
N VAL A 66 -1.06 -20.58 10.60
CA VAL A 66 -1.77 -21.31 9.54
C VAL A 66 -0.99 -21.17 8.25
N SER A 67 -0.41 -22.25 7.77
CA SER A 67 0.37 -22.26 6.54
C SER A 67 -0.24 -23.14 5.47
N GLY A 68 -0.12 -22.71 4.21
CA GLY A 68 -0.60 -23.44 3.07
C GLY A 68 0.01 -22.96 1.76
N ASN A 69 -0.11 -23.81 0.76
CA ASN A 69 0.14 -23.40 -0.63
C ASN A 69 -1.19 -22.87 -1.21
N TRP A 70 -1.44 -21.58 -0.94
CA TRP A 70 -2.70 -20.91 -1.23
C TRP A 70 -2.92 -20.70 -2.72
N LYS A 71 -3.96 -21.30 -3.28
CA LYS A 71 -4.26 -21.20 -4.71
C LYS A 71 -5.14 -20.01 -5.06
N ASN A 72 -5.97 -19.57 -4.13
CA ASN A 72 -6.92 -18.46 -4.31
C ASN A 72 -7.34 -17.87 -2.96
N PRO A 73 -7.97 -16.70 -2.97
CA PRO A 73 -8.48 -16.05 -1.76
C PRO A 73 -9.52 -16.86 -0.99
N ASP A 74 -10.36 -17.65 -1.68
CA ASP A 74 -11.42 -18.42 -1.01
C ASP A 74 -10.86 -19.51 -0.08
N GLU A 75 -9.75 -20.14 -0.47
CA GLU A 75 -9.07 -21.13 0.40
C GLU A 75 -8.61 -20.49 1.71
N VAL A 76 -8.00 -19.31 1.63
CA VAL A 76 -7.55 -18.55 2.81
C VAL A 76 -8.74 -18.14 3.68
N LYS A 77 -9.77 -17.56 3.06
CA LYS A 77 -11.00 -17.12 3.78
C LYS A 77 -11.69 -18.29 4.48
N ALA A 78 -11.75 -19.47 3.83
CA ALA A 78 -12.34 -20.66 4.42
C ALA A 78 -11.63 -21.11 5.71
N GLU A 79 -10.29 -21.03 5.78
CA GLU A 79 -9.54 -21.35 7.00
C GLU A 79 -9.76 -20.32 8.10
N ILE A 80 -9.80 -19.03 7.74
CA ILE A 80 -10.12 -17.94 8.69
C ILE A 80 -11.52 -18.14 9.29
N ILE A 81 -12.52 -18.47 8.47
CA ILE A 81 -13.89 -18.75 8.95
C ILE A 81 -13.90 -19.95 9.91
N LYS A 82 -13.13 -21.01 9.62
CA LYS A 82 -13.00 -22.17 10.54
C LYS A 82 -12.37 -21.80 11.87
N LEU A 83 -11.36 -20.93 11.86
CA LEU A 83 -10.71 -20.43 13.07
C LEU A 83 -11.65 -19.54 13.89
N ASN A 84 -12.38 -18.63 13.22
CA ASN A 84 -13.30 -17.71 13.89
C ASN A 84 -14.46 -18.41 14.62
N LYS A 85 -14.80 -19.64 14.21
CA LYS A 85 -15.78 -20.51 14.92
C LYS A 85 -15.23 -21.18 16.18
N ARG A 86 -13.91 -21.10 16.44
CA ARG A 86 -13.27 -21.68 17.62
C ARG A 86 -13.34 -20.74 18.80
N LYS A 87 -12.98 -21.29 19.98
CA LYS A 87 -12.72 -20.50 21.18
C LYS A 87 -11.21 -20.61 21.51
N PRO A 88 -10.56 -19.53 21.94
CA PRO A 88 -11.06 -18.16 22.03
C PRO A 88 -11.40 -17.53 20.67
N VAL A 89 -12.25 -16.49 20.69
CA VAL A 89 -12.70 -15.80 19.47
C VAL A 89 -11.54 -15.07 18.80
N LEU A 90 -11.49 -15.12 17.49
CA LEU A 90 -10.47 -14.44 16.69
C LEU A 90 -10.68 -12.91 16.78
N GLU A 91 -9.63 -12.19 17.17
CA GLU A 91 -9.60 -10.74 17.30
C GLU A 91 -8.91 -10.07 16.11
N GLY A 92 -7.92 -10.76 15.51
CA GLY A 92 -7.17 -10.24 14.39
C GLY A 92 -6.45 -11.30 13.58
N VAL A 93 -6.03 -10.91 12.37
CA VAL A 93 -5.21 -11.73 11.47
C VAL A 93 -4.06 -10.91 10.88
N VAL A 94 -2.96 -11.58 10.55
CA VAL A 94 -1.89 -11.01 9.72
C VAL A 94 -1.57 -11.96 8.57
N PHE A 95 -1.46 -11.41 7.37
CA PHE A 95 -1.06 -12.11 6.16
C PHE A 95 0.42 -11.91 5.92
N ILE A 96 1.22 -12.98 5.87
CA ILE A 96 2.68 -12.89 5.70
C ILE A 96 3.09 -13.59 4.41
N GLY A 97 3.85 -12.90 3.56
CA GLY A 97 4.38 -13.44 2.30
C GLY A 97 3.37 -13.40 1.15
N ASP A 98 3.37 -14.46 0.35
CA ASP A 98 2.62 -14.53 -0.91
C ASP A 98 1.18 -15.03 -0.69
N ILE A 99 0.39 -14.22 -0.02
CA ILE A 99 -1.04 -14.52 0.17
C ILE A 99 -1.81 -13.90 -1.00
N PRO A 100 -2.72 -14.68 -1.67
CA PRO A 100 -3.51 -14.18 -2.78
C PRO A 100 -4.19 -12.85 -2.49
N VAL A 101 -4.36 -12.01 -3.52
CA VAL A 101 -4.96 -10.69 -3.42
C VAL A 101 -6.35 -10.71 -4.03
N ALA A 102 -7.35 -10.30 -3.26
CA ALA A 102 -8.69 -10.07 -3.76
C ALA A 102 -8.82 -8.63 -4.27
N LEU A 103 -9.24 -8.47 -5.52
CA LEU A 103 -9.52 -7.21 -6.18
C LEU A 103 -11.02 -7.11 -6.40
N ILE A 104 -11.65 -6.12 -5.78
CA ILE A 104 -13.12 -6.07 -5.65
C ILE A 104 -13.70 -5.04 -6.60
N ARG A 105 -14.68 -5.46 -7.38
CA ARG A 105 -15.52 -4.62 -8.24
C ARG A 105 -16.87 -4.36 -7.57
N ASN A 106 -17.56 -3.35 -8.03
CA ASN A 106 -18.85 -2.86 -7.48
C ASN A 106 -18.76 -2.46 -5.99
N ALA A 107 -17.58 -2.07 -5.50
CA ALA A 107 -17.33 -1.72 -4.12
C ALA A 107 -16.79 -0.29 -3.91
N GLN A 108 -16.59 0.46 -5.00
CA GLN A 108 -15.99 1.80 -4.93
C GLN A 108 -16.81 2.81 -4.12
N HIS A 109 -18.14 2.60 -3.98
CA HIS A 109 -19.00 3.44 -3.14
C HIS A 109 -18.69 3.31 -1.64
N MET A 110 -18.02 2.23 -1.23
CA MET A 110 -17.57 2.01 0.15
C MET A 110 -16.15 2.56 0.41
N THR A 111 -15.52 3.19 -0.59
CA THR A 111 -14.19 3.79 -0.47
C THR A 111 -14.28 5.32 -0.40
N THR A 112 -13.28 5.98 0.15
CA THR A 112 -13.26 7.44 0.26
C THR A 112 -12.78 8.14 -1.01
N ALA A 113 -11.74 7.63 -1.66
CA ALA A 113 -11.05 8.31 -2.76
C ALA A 113 -11.05 7.57 -4.10
N PHE A 114 -11.06 6.24 -4.10
CA PHE A 114 -10.99 5.45 -5.33
C PHE A 114 -12.29 5.55 -6.13
N LYS A 115 -12.24 6.15 -7.33
CA LYS A 115 -13.39 6.35 -8.23
C LYS A 115 -12.96 6.22 -9.69
N MET A 116 -12.98 4.98 -10.21
CA MET A 116 -12.73 4.68 -11.62
C MET A 116 -14.01 4.11 -12.24
N ASN A 117 -14.33 4.50 -13.48
CA ASN A 117 -15.46 3.93 -14.19
C ASN A 117 -15.16 2.47 -14.55
N GLU A 118 -15.88 1.54 -13.95
CA GLU A 118 -15.67 0.08 -14.13
C GLU A 118 -16.05 -0.41 -15.53
N ASP A 119 -16.84 0.36 -16.30
CA ASP A 119 -17.22 0.02 -17.68
C ASP A 119 -16.18 0.52 -18.71
N GLU A 120 -15.42 1.56 -18.38
CA GLU A 120 -14.46 2.19 -19.28
C GLU A 120 -13.02 1.75 -19.04
N PHE A 121 -12.67 1.43 -17.79
CA PHE A 121 -11.30 1.08 -17.40
C PHE A 121 -11.13 -0.42 -17.22
N PRO A 122 -9.96 -0.98 -17.58
CA PRO A 122 -9.68 -2.39 -17.40
C PRO A 122 -9.67 -2.77 -15.91
N PHE A 123 -9.86 -4.04 -15.61
CA PHE A 123 -9.98 -4.58 -14.25
C PHE A 123 -8.84 -4.16 -13.31
N PRO A 124 -7.55 -4.18 -13.70
CA PRO A 124 -6.48 -3.75 -12.82
C PRO A 124 -6.62 -2.30 -12.33
N GLU A 125 -7.13 -1.41 -13.20
CA GLU A 125 -7.28 0.03 -12.89
C GLU A 125 -8.58 0.36 -12.14
N SER A 126 -9.62 -0.46 -12.32
CA SER A 126 -10.97 -0.17 -11.82
C SER A 126 -11.43 -1.06 -10.66
N SER A 127 -10.58 -1.97 -10.17
CA SER A 127 -10.88 -2.84 -9.03
C SER A 127 -10.15 -2.38 -7.76
N VAL A 128 -10.78 -2.53 -6.61
CA VAL A 128 -10.22 -2.15 -5.31
C VAL A 128 -9.48 -3.36 -4.70
N PRO A 129 -8.14 -3.33 -4.54
CA PRO A 129 -7.42 -4.35 -3.78
C PRO A 129 -7.79 -4.21 -2.30
N SER A 130 -8.31 -5.28 -1.67
CA SER A 130 -8.82 -5.14 -0.33
C SER A 130 -8.81 -6.42 0.50
N ASP A 131 -8.14 -6.34 1.66
CA ASP A 131 -8.19 -7.40 2.67
C ASP A 131 -9.52 -7.43 3.45
N ARG A 132 -10.45 -6.47 3.19
CA ARG A 132 -11.86 -6.59 3.64
C ARG A 132 -12.54 -7.84 3.10
N PHE A 133 -12.05 -8.41 2.01
CA PHE A 133 -12.46 -9.73 1.54
C PHE A 133 -12.30 -10.81 2.62
N TYR A 134 -11.23 -10.73 3.41
CA TYR A 134 -10.87 -11.74 4.41
C TYR A 134 -11.42 -11.45 5.81
N ASP A 135 -11.47 -10.18 6.20
CA ASP A 135 -11.72 -9.77 7.59
C ASP A 135 -13.14 -9.25 7.85
N ASP A 136 -13.89 -8.89 6.81
CA ASP A 136 -15.32 -8.59 6.90
C ASP A 136 -16.13 -9.81 6.44
N LEU A 137 -16.44 -10.71 7.39
CA LEU A 137 -17.14 -11.95 7.10
C LEU A 137 -18.64 -11.76 6.77
N HIS A 138 -19.15 -10.55 6.87
CA HIS A 138 -20.54 -10.21 6.50
C HIS A 138 -20.66 -9.96 5.00
N LEU A 139 -19.57 -9.57 4.34
CA LEU A 139 -19.58 -9.28 2.91
C LEU A 139 -19.55 -10.59 2.09
N THR A 140 -20.35 -10.61 1.03
CA THR A 140 -20.46 -11.72 0.09
C THR A 140 -20.03 -11.31 -1.33
N PHE A 141 -19.31 -12.18 -1.99
CA PHE A 141 -18.68 -11.88 -3.28
C PHE A 141 -18.92 -13.00 -4.27
N ASP A 142 -19.01 -12.65 -5.55
CA ASP A 142 -18.97 -13.59 -6.66
C ASP A 142 -17.58 -13.54 -7.30
N PHE A 143 -16.97 -14.70 -7.50
CA PHE A 143 -15.71 -14.83 -8.23
C PHE A 143 -15.92 -14.49 -9.71
N ILE A 144 -15.01 -13.67 -10.29
CA ILE A 144 -15.05 -13.34 -11.72
C ILE A 144 -13.98 -14.13 -12.48
N CYS A 145 -12.71 -13.84 -12.18
CA CYS A 145 -11.56 -14.50 -12.84
C CYS A 145 -10.27 -14.29 -12.04
N GLN A 146 -9.26 -15.06 -12.37
CA GLN A 146 -7.88 -14.83 -11.98
C GLN A 146 -7.21 -13.94 -13.05
N ASP A 147 -6.31 -13.04 -12.63
CA ASP A 147 -5.52 -12.26 -13.57
C ASP A 147 -4.58 -13.14 -14.38
N SER A 148 -4.50 -12.91 -15.70
CA SER A 148 -3.68 -13.73 -16.59
C SER A 148 -2.19 -13.36 -16.55
N VAL A 149 -1.84 -12.17 -16.09
CA VAL A 149 -0.46 -11.66 -16.00
C VAL A 149 0.05 -11.82 -14.58
N ASN A 150 -0.69 -11.29 -13.61
CA ASN A 150 -0.36 -11.43 -12.19
C ASN A 150 -1.22 -12.51 -11.55
N THR A 151 -0.73 -13.75 -11.55
CA THR A 151 -1.48 -14.92 -11.08
C THR A 151 -1.79 -14.91 -9.58
N SER A 152 -1.27 -13.97 -8.82
CA SER A 152 -1.64 -13.75 -7.40
C SER A 152 -2.90 -12.91 -7.24
N HIS A 153 -3.42 -12.31 -8.30
CA HIS A 153 -4.57 -11.42 -8.31
C HIS A 153 -5.84 -12.14 -8.75
N PHE A 154 -6.92 -11.93 -7.99
CA PHE A 154 -8.22 -12.57 -8.21
C PHE A 154 -9.31 -11.52 -8.14
N TYR A 155 -10.13 -11.42 -9.19
CA TYR A 155 -11.20 -10.45 -9.30
C TYR A 155 -12.50 -11.03 -8.78
N TYR A 156 -13.16 -10.25 -7.92
CA TYR A 156 -14.45 -10.55 -7.34
C TYR A 156 -15.41 -9.37 -7.52
N LYS A 157 -16.68 -9.66 -7.58
CA LYS A 157 -17.76 -8.66 -7.56
C LYS A 157 -18.44 -8.68 -6.19
N LEU A 158 -18.58 -7.54 -5.54
CA LEU A 158 -19.47 -7.43 -4.38
C LEU A 158 -20.90 -7.72 -4.84
N ARG A 159 -21.59 -8.64 -4.17
CA ARG A 159 -22.96 -9.00 -4.52
C ARG A 159 -23.91 -7.87 -4.17
N GLU A 160 -24.98 -7.72 -4.95
CA GLU A 160 -26.01 -6.69 -4.71
C GLU A 160 -26.81 -6.94 -3.41
N ASP A 161 -26.96 -8.22 -3.02
CA ASP A 161 -27.60 -8.63 -1.78
C ASP A 161 -26.64 -8.65 -0.57
N SER A 162 -25.36 -8.31 -0.75
CA SER A 162 -24.40 -8.14 0.32
C SER A 162 -24.65 -6.85 1.10
N PRO A 163 -24.30 -6.76 2.38
CA PRO A 163 -24.20 -5.47 3.06
C PRO A 163 -23.37 -4.47 2.26
N GLN A 164 -23.86 -3.22 2.15
CA GLN A 164 -23.23 -2.16 1.38
C GLN A 164 -22.46 -1.17 2.28
N GLN A 165 -21.95 -1.66 3.40
CA GLN A 165 -21.09 -0.90 4.33
C GLN A 165 -20.10 -1.84 5.00
N LEU A 166 -18.91 -1.33 5.33
CA LEU A 166 -17.87 -2.08 6.00
C LEU A 166 -18.19 -2.29 7.49
N ARG A 167 -18.07 -3.54 7.94
CA ARG A 167 -18.17 -3.94 9.36
C ARG A 167 -17.18 -5.06 9.65
N PRO A 168 -15.87 -4.76 9.70
CA PRO A 168 -14.87 -5.78 9.90
C PRO A 168 -15.17 -6.65 11.14
N THR A 169 -15.09 -7.96 10.96
CA THR A 169 -15.32 -8.93 12.04
C THR A 169 -14.14 -8.93 13.03
N PHE A 170 -12.95 -8.67 12.52
CA PHE A 170 -11.70 -8.55 13.27
C PHE A 170 -10.75 -7.61 12.49
N TYR A 171 -9.66 -7.15 13.11
CA TYR A 171 -8.68 -6.35 12.40
C TYR A 171 -7.71 -7.23 11.61
N SER A 172 -7.13 -6.68 10.54
CA SER A 172 -6.14 -7.37 9.72
C SER A 172 -4.95 -6.49 9.36
N GLY A 173 -3.85 -7.14 9.02
CA GLY A 173 -2.66 -6.51 8.49
C GLY A 173 -1.96 -7.41 7.48
N ARG A 174 -1.12 -6.83 6.60
CA ARG A 174 -0.40 -7.56 5.58
C ARG A 174 1.09 -7.22 5.63
N ILE A 175 1.94 -8.25 5.61
CA ILE A 175 3.39 -8.18 5.52
C ILE A 175 3.77 -8.79 4.16
N LYS A 176 3.73 -7.95 3.12
CA LYS A 176 4.09 -8.33 1.76
C LYS A 176 5.33 -7.54 1.34
N TYR A 177 6.37 -8.26 0.93
CA TYR A 177 7.59 -7.63 0.44
C TYR A 177 7.35 -6.98 -0.92
N PRO A 178 7.78 -5.71 -1.13
CA PRO A 178 7.70 -5.06 -2.42
C PRO A 178 8.82 -5.59 -3.32
N GLU A 179 8.49 -6.45 -4.27
CA GLU A 179 9.46 -7.18 -5.11
C GLU A 179 10.39 -6.23 -5.91
N ALA A 180 9.89 -5.05 -6.30
CA ALA A 180 10.71 -4.02 -6.97
C ALA A 180 11.86 -3.47 -6.11
N ARG A 181 11.85 -3.73 -4.79
CA ARG A 181 12.96 -3.37 -3.91
C ARG A 181 14.22 -4.20 -4.22
N GLY A 182 14.05 -5.41 -4.74
CA GLY A 182 15.14 -6.36 -4.99
C GLY A 182 15.68 -7.01 -3.71
N GLY A 183 16.67 -7.87 -3.86
CA GLY A 183 17.24 -8.63 -2.74
C GLY A 183 16.43 -9.89 -2.39
N ASP A 184 16.74 -10.50 -1.25
CA ASP A 184 16.06 -11.71 -0.76
C ASP A 184 14.84 -11.33 0.09
N LYS A 185 13.65 -11.62 -0.42
CA LYS A 185 12.38 -11.32 0.27
C LYS A 185 12.22 -12.06 1.59
N TYR A 186 12.72 -13.27 1.69
CA TYR A 186 12.59 -14.06 2.92
C TYR A 186 13.49 -13.52 4.02
N GLU A 187 14.71 -13.12 3.67
CA GLU A 187 15.60 -12.42 4.59
C GLU A 187 14.99 -11.09 5.04
N ALA A 188 14.42 -10.31 4.12
CA ALA A 188 13.76 -9.06 4.43
C ALA A 188 12.55 -9.24 5.36
N ILE A 189 11.69 -10.25 5.09
CA ILE A 189 10.55 -10.60 5.96
C ILE A 189 11.05 -11.02 7.34
N ALA A 190 12.09 -11.84 7.44
CA ALA A 190 12.66 -12.25 8.72
C ALA A 190 13.21 -11.07 9.52
N LYS A 191 13.91 -10.12 8.87
CA LYS A 191 14.40 -8.88 9.49
C LYS A 191 13.25 -8.00 9.97
N TYR A 192 12.20 -7.87 9.15
CA TYR A 192 11.00 -7.12 9.56
C TYR A 192 10.32 -7.75 10.79
N LEU A 193 10.12 -9.06 10.81
CA LEU A 193 9.53 -9.75 11.95
C LEU A 193 10.37 -9.59 13.22
N ALA A 194 11.70 -9.68 13.10
CA ALA A 194 12.60 -9.43 14.24
C ALA A 194 12.49 -7.98 14.74
N LYS A 195 12.36 -7.01 13.83
CA LYS A 195 12.08 -5.60 14.16
C LYS A 195 10.74 -5.46 14.89
N ALA A 196 9.66 -6.04 14.37
CA ALA A 196 8.35 -6.00 15.00
C ALA A 196 8.35 -6.60 16.41
N VAL A 197 9.03 -7.74 16.61
CA VAL A 197 9.24 -8.36 17.93
C VAL A 197 9.99 -7.44 18.89
N ARG A 198 11.03 -6.76 18.41
CA ARG A 198 11.81 -5.81 19.22
C ARG A 198 10.97 -4.62 19.65
N GLU A 199 10.22 -4.02 18.71
CA GLU A 199 9.38 -2.85 18.98
C GLU A 199 8.19 -3.18 19.90
N LYS A 200 7.61 -4.38 19.80
CA LYS A 200 6.59 -4.87 20.76
C LYS A 200 7.11 -4.97 22.19
N LYS A 201 8.37 -5.35 22.38
CA LYS A 201 9.00 -5.46 23.71
C LYS A 201 9.46 -4.11 24.26
N ARG A 202 9.54 -3.09 23.44
CA ARG A 202 10.02 -1.76 23.84
C ARG A 202 8.90 -0.99 24.54
N ALA A 203 9.14 -0.62 25.79
CA ALA A 203 8.26 0.34 26.48
C ALA A 203 8.36 1.68 25.76
N ASN A 204 7.24 2.15 25.23
CA ASN A 204 7.15 3.41 24.50
C ASN A 204 5.80 4.07 24.75
N LEU A 205 5.83 5.36 25.03
CA LEU A 205 4.64 6.18 25.05
C LEU A 205 4.46 6.81 23.66
N LEU A 206 3.24 6.85 23.16
CA LEU A 206 2.91 7.60 21.96
C LEU A 206 2.89 9.10 22.30
N ASP A 207 4.05 9.74 22.25
CA ASP A 207 4.21 11.13 22.70
C ASP A 207 4.93 12.03 21.68
N CYS A 208 5.24 11.49 20.48
CA CYS A 208 5.93 12.23 19.43
C CYS A 208 5.21 12.09 18.09
N PHE A 209 4.59 13.19 17.61
CA PHE A 209 3.73 13.23 16.43
C PHE A 209 4.20 14.25 15.42
N VAL A 210 4.08 13.90 14.13
CA VAL A 210 4.15 14.86 13.02
C VAL A 210 2.97 14.61 12.10
N SER A 211 2.21 15.66 11.81
CA SER A 211 1.24 15.68 10.71
C SER A 211 1.78 16.59 9.61
N PHE A 212 1.83 16.09 8.40
CA PHE A 212 2.29 16.80 7.23
C PHE A 212 1.19 16.89 6.19
N THR A 213 1.00 18.11 5.63
CA THR A 213 0.08 18.36 4.54
C THR A 213 0.86 18.75 3.28
N GLY A 214 0.80 17.90 2.26
CA GLY A 214 1.49 18.05 1.00
C GLY A 214 0.85 19.05 0.05
N SER A 215 1.47 19.22 -1.12
CA SER A 215 0.89 20.01 -2.20
C SER A 215 -0.36 19.31 -2.74
N GLY A 216 -1.40 20.08 -3.01
CA GLY A 216 -2.65 19.61 -3.56
C GLY A 216 -3.13 20.51 -4.69
N TYR A 217 -4.02 20.00 -5.53
CA TYR A 217 -4.65 20.82 -6.56
C TYR A 217 -5.51 21.90 -5.90
N ASN A 218 -5.33 23.15 -6.33
CA ASN A 218 -6.08 24.29 -5.77
C ASN A 218 -5.95 24.46 -4.25
N SER A 219 -4.86 23.94 -3.67
CA SER A 219 -4.59 24.01 -2.22
C SER A 219 -5.61 23.27 -1.34
N GLU A 220 -6.33 22.27 -1.85
CA GLU A 220 -7.30 21.50 -1.07
C GLU A 220 -6.67 20.84 0.16
N CYS A 221 -5.45 20.33 0.07
CA CYS A 221 -4.75 19.76 1.22
C CYS A 221 -4.52 20.77 2.34
N LEU A 222 -4.31 22.06 2.03
CA LEU A 222 -4.19 23.10 3.05
C LEU A 222 -5.51 23.38 3.78
N LEU A 223 -6.65 23.18 3.15
CA LEU A 223 -7.95 23.34 3.80
C LEU A 223 -8.18 22.21 4.83
N ALA A 224 -7.79 20.99 4.49
CA ALA A 224 -7.87 19.85 5.40
C ALA A 224 -6.94 19.97 6.62
N TRP A 225 -5.82 20.66 6.50
CA TRP A 225 -4.81 20.82 7.57
C TRP A 225 -5.37 21.32 8.91
N MET A 226 -6.31 22.24 8.90
CA MET A 226 -6.93 22.75 10.12
C MET A 226 -7.84 21.71 10.77
N ASP A 227 -8.57 20.96 9.97
CA ASP A 227 -9.50 19.92 10.44
C ASP A 227 -8.74 18.74 11.02
N GLU A 228 -7.59 18.36 10.46
CA GLU A 228 -6.73 17.30 10.99
C GLU A 228 -6.25 17.59 12.42
N ARG A 229 -5.86 18.82 12.71
CA ARG A 229 -5.43 19.21 14.07
C ARG A 229 -6.53 18.95 15.08
N LEU A 230 -7.77 19.28 14.73
CA LEU A 230 -8.93 19.05 15.58
C LEU A 230 -9.23 17.58 15.73
N ALA A 231 -9.25 16.86 14.62
CA ALA A 231 -9.52 15.41 14.58
C ALA A 231 -8.51 14.61 15.43
N LEU A 232 -7.23 14.92 15.36
CA LEU A 232 -6.19 14.28 16.19
C LEU A 232 -6.42 14.54 17.67
N THR A 233 -6.77 15.77 18.05
CA THR A 233 -7.05 16.16 19.43
C THR A 233 -8.28 15.45 20.00
N GLU A 234 -9.33 15.31 19.19
CA GLU A 234 -10.59 14.69 19.59
C GLU A 234 -10.51 13.16 19.66
N ASN A 235 -9.88 12.52 18.67
CA ASN A 235 -9.84 11.07 18.56
C ASN A 235 -8.70 10.41 19.34
N PHE A 236 -7.62 11.14 19.63
CA PHE A 236 -6.48 10.65 20.41
C PHE A 236 -6.17 11.54 21.63
N PRO A 237 -7.16 11.82 22.50
CA PRO A 237 -7.01 12.83 23.56
C PRO A 237 -5.90 12.49 24.56
N LEU A 238 -5.69 11.21 24.86
CA LEU A 238 -4.64 10.78 25.80
C LEU A 238 -3.25 10.92 25.19
N ALA A 239 -3.08 10.51 23.94
CA ALA A 239 -1.84 10.66 23.20
C ALA A 239 -1.48 12.15 23.06
N TRP A 240 -2.44 12.99 22.71
CA TRP A 240 -2.28 14.44 22.60
C TRP A 240 -1.94 15.10 23.94
N LYS A 241 -2.64 14.72 25.01
CA LYS A 241 -2.38 15.23 26.37
C LYS A 241 -0.98 14.88 26.87
N ASN A 242 -0.48 13.73 26.50
CA ASN A 242 0.84 13.23 26.90
C ASN A 242 1.93 13.57 25.87
N SER A 243 1.56 14.23 24.76
CA SER A 243 2.49 14.54 23.68
C SER A 243 3.62 15.42 24.15
N ARG A 244 4.85 14.91 24.07
CA ARG A 244 6.08 15.68 24.29
C ARG A 244 6.36 16.60 23.10
N THR A 245 6.07 16.12 21.89
CA THR A 245 6.27 16.86 20.65
C THR A 245 5.13 16.58 19.68
N ALA A 246 4.44 17.64 19.26
CA ALA A 246 3.48 17.59 18.16
C ALA A 246 3.81 18.70 17.15
N LYS A 247 4.01 18.33 15.89
CA LYS A 247 4.32 19.26 14.81
C LYS A 247 3.28 19.13 13.71
N PHE A 248 2.86 20.28 13.18
CA PHE A 248 2.01 20.40 12.01
C PHE A 248 2.79 21.14 10.93
N LEU A 249 3.19 20.40 9.91
CA LEU A 249 4.00 20.87 8.80
C LEU A 249 3.14 20.93 7.54
N ASN A 250 3.45 21.84 6.64
CA ASN A 250 2.86 21.87 5.31
C ASN A 250 3.89 22.28 4.26
N PHE A 251 3.58 21.97 3.01
CA PHE A 251 4.49 22.12 1.88
C PHE A 251 4.95 23.57 1.59
N ARG A 252 4.29 24.58 2.17
CA ARG A 252 4.65 25.99 1.98
C ARG A 252 5.61 26.54 3.03
N MET A 253 5.94 25.76 4.05
CA MET A 253 6.82 26.23 5.13
C MET A 253 8.27 26.40 4.68
N GLU A 254 8.74 25.52 3.78
CA GLU A 254 10.10 25.53 3.27
C GLU A 254 10.10 25.12 1.77
N ASP A 255 11.02 25.68 1.00
CA ASP A 255 11.35 25.15 -0.32
C ASP A 255 11.91 23.73 -0.15
N TYR A 256 11.54 22.82 -1.06
CA TYR A 256 11.98 21.43 -0.99
C TYR A 256 11.70 20.76 0.38
N MET A 257 10.48 20.91 0.88
CA MET A 257 9.99 20.37 2.15
C MET A 257 10.32 18.88 2.37
N LYS A 258 10.59 18.14 1.29
CA LYS A 258 11.05 16.76 1.30
C LYS A 258 12.22 16.53 2.27
N TYR A 259 13.23 17.39 2.24
CA TYR A 259 14.43 17.21 3.06
C TYR A 259 14.15 17.44 4.54
N ARG A 260 13.25 18.38 4.84
CA ARG A 260 12.74 18.59 6.20
C ARG A 260 12.02 17.35 6.73
N LEU A 261 11.22 16.69 5.86
CA LEU A 261 10.53 15.45 6.23
C LEU A 261 11.52 14.29 6.44
N PHE A 262 12.63 14.25 5.74
CA PHE A 262 13.67 13.26 5.98
C PHE A 262 14.28 13.41 7.38
N ASP A 263 14.49 14.66 7.86
CA ASP A 263 14.94 14.89 9.22
C ASP A 263 13.92 14.38 10.25
N GLU A 264 12.62 14.63 10.03
CA GLU A 264 11.57 14.13 10.92
C GLU A 264 11.43 12.61 10.87
N LEU A 265 11.50 12.01 9.67
CA LEU A 265 11.42 10.55 9.48
C LEU A 265 12.57 9.79 10.14
N GLN A 266 13.74 10.41 10.30
CA GLN A 266 14.92 9.77 10.90
C GLN A 266 15.06 9.98 12.41
N ARG A 267 14.14 10.71 13.05
CA ARG A 267 14.17 10.90 14.52
C ARG A 267 13.82 9.60 15.25
N ASP A 268 14.72 9.16 16.12
CA ASP A 268 14.57 7.88 16.85
C ASP A 268 13.36 7.82 17.77
N GLU A 269 12.94 8.98 18.30
CA GLU A 269 11.79 9.11 19.20
C GLU A 269 10.45 9.25 18.48
N MET A 270 10.44 9.27 17.14
CA MET A 270 9.21 9.48 16.37
C MET A 270 8.24 8.30 16.52
N ASP A 271 7.01 8.60 16.91
CA ASP A 271 5.98 7.58 17.10
C ASP A 271 5.02 7.50 15.93
N VAL A 272 4.43 8.63 15.57
CA VAL A 272 3.39 8.69 14.55
C VAL A 272 3.70 9.78 13.53
N MET A 273 3.63 9.42 12.26
CA MET A 273 3.68 10.37 11.16
C MET A 273 2.47 10.20 10.26
N LEU A 274 1.73 11.29 10.09
CA LEU A 274 0.56 11.37 9.22
C LEU A 274 0.94 12.19 7.98
N PHE A 275 0.69 11.64 6.80
CA PHE A 275 0.80 12.31 5.52
C PHE A 275 -0.59 12.50 4.92
N HIS A 276 -1.00 13.76 4.73
CA HIS A 276 -2.19 14.13 3.98
C HIS A 276 -1.76 14.80 2.67
N GLU A 277 -1.82 14.06 1.56
CA GLU A 277 -1.21 14.49 0.30
C GLU A 277 -1.77 13.72 -0.90
N HIS A 278 -1.39 14.11 -2.11
CA HIS A 278 -1.57 13.24 -3.26
C HIS A 278 -0.50 12.15 -3.29
N GLY A 279 -0.86 10.98 -3.80
CA GLY A 279 0.04 9.83 -3.89
C GLY A 279 -0.07 9.08 -5.21
N ALA A 280 0.95 8.30 -5.48
CA ALA A 280 1.01 7.25 -6.49
C ALA A 280 1.61 6.00 -5.84
N PRO A 281 1.54 4.81 -6.43
CA PRO A 281 2.13 3.62 -5.82
C PRO A 281 3.59 3.82 -5.41
N ASP A 282 4.36 4.54 -6.21
CA ASP A 282 5.80 4.72 -6.11
C ASP A 282 6.25 6.13 -5.68
N ARG A 283 5.31 7.00 -5.28
CA ARG A 283 5.61 8.41 -4.95
C ARG A 283 4.59 9.02 -3.99
N GLN A 284 5.11 9.84 -3.07
CA GLN A 284 4.38 10.83 -2.29
C GLN A 284 4.60 12.22 -2.89
N TYR A 285 3.55 13.03 -3.05
CA TYR A 285 3.62 14.38 -3.63
C TYR A 285 3.77 15.40 -2.50
N ILE A 286 5.02 15.76 -2.21
CA ILE A 286 5.35 16.56 -1.02
C ILE A 286 5.21 18.07 -1.27
N CYS A 287 5.87 18.60 -2.30
CA CYS A 287 5.88 20.04 -2.58
C CYS A 287 6.00 20.32 -4.08
N ASP A 288 5.77 21.59 -4.44
CA ASP A 288 5.85 22.04 -5.84
C ASP A 288 7.24 22.58 -6.22
N GLY A 289 8.19 22.57 -5.30
CA GLY A 289 9.47 23.25 -5.45
C GLY A 289 9.38 24.78 -5.28
N PRO A 290 10.48 25.50 -5.44
CA PRO A 290 10.51 26.97 -5.30
C PRO A 290 9.70 27.66 -6.39
N ALA A 291 9.03 28.74 -6.02
CA ALA A 291 8.30 29.56 -6.97
C ALA A 291 9.23 30.12 -8.06
N PRO A 292 8.79 30.19 -9.33
CA PRO A 292 9.59 30.79 -10.38
C PRO A 292 9.94 32.24 -10.08
N ALA A 293 11.21 32.63 -10.27
CA ALA A 293 11.67 33.97 -10.00
C ALA A 293 11.66 34.84 -11.25
N GLY A 294 11.01 36.01 -11.17
CA GLY A 294 10.95 37.00 -12.26
C GLY A 294 10.23 36.52 -13.53
N LEU A 295 10.07 37.38 -14.47
CA LEU A 295 9.33 37.11 -15.73
C LEU A 295 9.89 35.90 -16.48
N GLN A 296 11.23 35.84 -16.64
CA GLN A 296 11.86 34.72 -17.35
C GLN A 296 11.65 33.38 -16.66
N GLY A 297 11.69 33.35 -15.33
CA GLY A 297 11.40 32.14 -14.56
C GLY A 297 9.98 31.64 -14.79
N TYR A 298 8.99 32.54 -14.76
CA TYR A 298 7.59 32.20 -15.08
C TYR A 298 7.41 31.73 -16.52
N MET A 299 8.05 32.38 -17.48
CA MET A 299 7.99 31.94 -18.87
C MET A 299 8.57 30.55 -19.07
N ASN A 300 9.70 30.25 -18.44
CA ASN A 300 10.31 28.92 -18.48
C ASN A 300 9.41 27.87 -17.79
N TYR A 301 8.82 28.18 -16.67
CA TYR A 301 7.88 27.32 -15.95
C TYR A 301 6.65 26.99 -16.83
N ILE A 302 6.02 27.98 -17.43
CA ILE A 302 4.87 27.79 -18.34
C ILE A 302 5.29 26.94 -19.54
N LYS A 303 6.45 27.23 -20.15
CA LYS A 303 6.98 26.45 -21.29
C LYS A 303 7.18 24.97 -20.90
N SER A 304 7.83 24.69 -19.76
CA SER A 304 8.06 23.33 -19.27
C SER A 304 6.76 22.61 -18.95
N SER A 305 5.78 23.31 -18.38
CA SER A 305 4.45 22.75 -18.09
C SER A 305 3.73 22.34 -19.38
N ILE A 306 3.68 23.21 -20.39
CA ILE A 306 3.06 22.90 -21.68
C ILE A 306 3.78 21.73 -22.35
N TYR A 307 5.11 21.70 -22.32
CA TYR A 307 5.90 20.61 -22.87
C TYR A 307 5.58 19.28 -22.19
N SER A 308 5.45 19.27 -20.88
CA SER A 308 5.07 18.06 -20.09
C SER A 308 3.66 17.59 -20.41
N PHE A 309 2.70 18.52 -20.63
CA PHE A 309 1.36 18.17 -21.10
C PHE A 309 1.37 17.56 -22.50
N VAL A 310 2.06 18.18 -23.44
CA VAL A 310 2.19 17.67 -24.83
C VAL A 310 2.82 16.27 -24.81
N LYS A 311 3.92 16.07 -24.09
CA LYS A 311 4.55 14.76 -23.92
C LYS A 311 3.55 13.71 -23.45
N ARG A 312 2.77 14.01 -22.41
CA ARG A 312 1.76 13.09 -21.84
C ARG A 312 0.66 12.74 -22.85
N GLU A 313 0.19 13.71 -23.64
CA GLU A 313 -0.85 13.44 -24.66
C GLU A 313 -0.30 12.58 -25.81
N ILE A 314 0.97 12.77 -26.20
CA ILE A 314 1.67 11.92 -27.18
C ILE A 314 1.77 10.47 -26.62
N GLU A 315 2.19 10.30 -25.37
CA GLU A 315 2.30 9.00 -24.73
C GLU A 315 0.96 8.26 -24.62
N ARG A 316 -0.13 9.03 -24.43
CA ARG A 316 -1.50 8.50 -24.42
C ARG A 316 -2.05 8.19 -25.83
N LYS A 317 -1.25 8.39 -26.88
CA LYS A 317 -1.62 8.16 -28.28
C LYS A 317 -2.90 8.87 -28.73
N LYS A 318 -3.13 10.09 -28.23
CA LYS A 318 -4.30 10.91 -28.59
C LYS A 318 -4.20 11.62 -29.93
N GLY A 319 -3.13 11.41 -30.67
CA GLY A 319 -2.85 11.96 -32.00
C GLY A 319 -1.37 11.85 -32.33
N THR A 320 -0.99 12.33 -33.53
CA THR A 320 0.43 12.46 -33.86
C THR A 320 1.07 13.60 -33.07
N PRO A 321 2.40 13.60 -32.86
CA PRO A 321 3.08 14.70 -32.17
C PRO A 321 2.78 16.07 -32.81
N GLU A 322 2.72 16.13 -34.14
CA GLU A 322 2.43 17.32 -34.91
C GLU A 322 1.01 17.84 -34.68
N GLU A 323 0.02 16.96 -34.69
CA GLU A 323 -1.39 17.29 -34.40
C GLU A 323 -1.56 17.83 -32.99
N ILE A 324 -0.94 17.18 -32.02
CA ILE A 324 -1.00 17.59 -30.61
C ILE A 324 -0.32 18.95 -30.42
N MET A 325 0.88 19.15 -30.95
CA MET A 325 1.57 20.44 -30.89
C MET A 325 0.79 21.55 -31.58
N ALA A 326 0.18 21.27 -32.74
CA ALA A 326 -0.66 22.23 -33.46
C ALA A 326 -1.92 22.61 -32.63
N TYR A 327 -2.56 21.65 -31.98
CA TYR A 327 -3.66 21.90 -31.07
C TYR A 327 -3.25 22.86 -29.95
N PHE A 328 -2.15 22.57 -29.24
CA PHE A 328 -1.67 23.42 -28.14
C PHE A 328 -1.24 24.81 -28.61
N THR A 329 -0.62 24.89 -29.82
CA THR A 329 -0.25 26.18 -30.44
C THR A 329 -1.49 27.05 -30.63
N LYS A 330 -2.57 26.48 -31.14
CA LYS A 330 -3.83 27.18 -31.38
C LYS A 330 -4.55 27.53 -30.08
N GLU A 331 -4.69 26.58 -29.18
CA GLU A 331 -5.46 26.73 -27.95
C GLU A 331 -4.86 27.80 -27.02
N TYR A 332 -3.53 27.86 -26.93
CA TYR A 332 -2.83 28.79 -26.04
C TYR A 332 -2.22 29.99 -26.79
N ALA A 333 -2.54 30.18 -28.06
CA ALA A 333 -2.04 31.27 -28.90
C ALA A 333 -0.50 31.39 -28.89
N LEU A 334 0.20 30.24 -28.98
CA LEU A 334 1.66 30.17 -28.87
C LEU A 334 2.32 30.60 -30.19
N GLY A 335 3.53 31.15 -30.13
CA GLY A 335 4.33 31.47 -31.31
C GLY A 335 4.68 30.23 -32.15
N SER A 336 4.84 30.39 -33.44
CA SER A 336 5.12 29.31 -34.41
C SER A 336 6.39 28.51 -34.09
N ASP A 337 7.33 29.09 -33.36
CA ASP A 337 8.60 28.50 -32.98
C ASP A 337 8.61 27.97 -31.53
N PHE A 338 7.45 27.99 -30.85
CA PHE A 338 7.37 27.61 -29.45
C PHE A 338 7.90 26.18 -29.18
N PHE A 339 7.59 25.24 -30.06
CA PHE A 339 8.00 23.84 -29.95
C PHE A 339 9.32 23.49 -30.64
N LYS A 340 10.09 24.47 -31.13
CA LYS A 340 11.37 24.19 -31.82
C LYS A 340 12.38 23.40 -31.00
N ASP A 341 12.38 23.59 -29.68
CA ASP A 341 13.28 22.90 -28.74
C ASP A 341 12.60 21.72 -28.03
N PHE A 342 11.40 21.32 -28.48
CA PHE A 342 10.67 20.21 -27.86
C PHE A 342 11.44 18.90 -28.06
N SER A 343 11.66 18.18 -26.96
CA SER A 343 12.30 16.86 -26.96
C SER A 343 11.67 16.00 -25.88
N MET A 344 11.12 14.87 -26.26
CA MET A 344 10.53 13.90 -25.34
C MET A 344 11.52 13.44 -24.26
N GLU A 345 12.78 13.21 -24.67
CA GLU A 345 13.86 12.73 -23.78
C GLU A 345 14.24 13.79 -22.75
N LYS A 346 14.51 15.04 -23.19
CA LYS A 346 14.86 16.15 -22.28
C LYS A 346 13.74 16.44 -21.28
N ILE A 347 12.49 16.37 -21.73
CA ILE A 347 11.34 16.60 -20.86
C ILE A 347 11.21 15.45 -19.85
N ALA A 348 11.43 14.20 -20.28
CA ALA A 348 11.41 13.05 -19.38
C ALA A 348 12.50 13.17 -18.30
N GLU A 349 13.72 13.55 -18.67
CA GLU A 349 14.82 13.79 -17.74
C GLU A 349 14.48 14.92 -16.75
N GLN A 350 14.00 16.05 -17.24
CA GLN A 350 13.60 17.19 -16.41
C GLN A 350 12.49 16.79 -15.42
N ASN A 351 11.45 16.10 -15.90
CA ASN A 351 10.35 15.63 -15.05
C ASN A 351 10.83 14.63 -14.01
N SER A 352 11.79 13.76 -14.35
CA SER A 352 12.41 12.82 -13.42
C SER A 352 13.19 13.54 -12.33
N LEU A 353 14.01 14.53 -12.69
CA LEU A 353 14.75 15.35 -11.72
C LEU A 353 13.81 16.13 -10.79
N GLU A 354 12.72 16.67 -11.33
CA GLU A 354 11.71 17.38 -10.54
C GLU A 354 11.00 16.43 -9.58
N ARG A 355 10.61 15.25 -10.06
CA ARG A 355 10.04 14.19 -9.24
C ARG A 355 10.92 13.85 -8.03
N LEU A 356 12.23 13.70 -8.25
CA LEU A 356 13.19 13.40 -7.19
C LEU A 356 13.35 14.54 -6.18
N LYS A 357 13.12 15.80 -6.57
CA LYS A 357 13.24 16.97 -5.67
C LYS A 357 11.97 17.25 -4.88
N THR A 358 10.81 16.99 -5.48
CA THR A 358 9.51 17.44 -4.94
C THR A 358 8.67 16.33 -4.34
N GLY A 359 9.06 15.07 -4.47
CA GLY A 359 8.36 13.92 -3.90
C GLY A 359 9.28 12.97 -3.15
N ILE A 360 8.72 12.22 -2.20
CA ILE A 360 9.39 11.04 -1.64
C ILE A 360 9.13 9.88 -2.59
N VAL A 361 10.18 9.24 -3.07
CA VAL A 361 10.13 8.15 -4.04
C VAL A 361 10.75 6.88 -3.46
N LEU A 362 10.54 5.75 -4.14
CA LEU A 362 11.05 4.45 -3.66
C LEU A 362 12.57 4.43 -3.48
N GLU A 363 13.30 5.14 -4.34
CA GLU A 363 14.76 5.26 -4.27
C GLU A 363 15.22 5.92 -2.96
N ASP A 364 14.54 6.97 -2.51
CA ASP A 364 14.84 7.62 -1.24
C ASP A 364 14.69 6.64 -0.06
N LEU A 365 13.62 5.85 -0.07
CA LEU A 365 13.28 4.93 1.02
C LEU A 365 14.18 3.67 1.06
N LYS A 366 14.99 3.43 0.02
CA LYS A 366 16.03 2.39 0.07
C LYS A 366 17.16 2.76 1.01
N GLU A 367 17.51 4.05 1.05
CA GLU A 367 18.66 4.58 1.80
C GLU A 367 18.25 5.19 3.14
N LEU A 368 17.03 5.73 3.21
CA LEU A 368 16.53 6.43 4.39
C LEU A 368 16.11 5.43 5.48
N LYS A 369 16.50 5.69 6.73
CA LYS A 369 15.99 4.97 7.89
C LYS A 369 14.75 5.66 8.41
N THR A 370 13.57 5.03 8.25
CA THR A 370 12.33 5.58 8.77
C THR A 370 12.04 5.06 10.17
N ASN A 371 11.91 5.97 11.12
CA ASN A 371 11.77 5.66 12.54
C ASN A 371 10.36 5.82 13.13
N PRO A 372 9.40 6.58 12.51
CA PRO A 372 8.03 6.58 13.01
C PRO A 372 7.50 5.15 13.11
N ARG A 373 7.04 4.75 14.27
CA ARG A 373 6.51 3.40 14.49
C ARG A 373 5.27 3.12 13.67
N PHE A 374 4.46 4.15 13.50
CA PHE A 374 3.26 4.14 12.68
C PHE A 374 3.30 5.30 11.66
N VAL A 375 3.11 4.97 10.39
CA VAL A 375 2.95 5.94 9.31
C VAL A 375 1.58 5.78 8.69
N MET A 376 0.80 6.84 8.68
CA MET A 376 -0.51 6.89 8.04
C MET A 376 -0.44 7.72 6.76
N PHE A 377 -0.92 7.16 5.66
CA PHE A 377 -1.05 7.83 4.38
C PHE A 377 -2.53 8.10 4.10
N ASP A 378 -2.94 9.33 4.23
CA ASP A 378 -4.16 9.84 3.61
C ASP A 378 -3.80 10.35 2.22
N ALA A 379 -3.46 9.39 1.35
CA ALA A 379 -2.89 9.60 0.03
C ALA A 379 -3.27 8.47 -0.92
N CYS A 380 -3.64 8.81 -2.16
CA CYS A 380 -4.01 7.81 -3.16
C CYS A 380 -2.86 6.83 -3.42
N TYR A 381 -3.16 5.54 -3.54
CA TYR A 381 -2.27 4.47 -3.99
C TYR A 381 -1.00 4.20 -3.14
N ASN A 382 -0.68 4.96 -2.11
CA ASN A 382 0.52 4.71 -1.32
C ASN A 382 0.47 3.35 -0.58
N GLY A 383 -0.74 2.86 -0.26
CA GLY A 383 -0.98 1.55 0.31
C GLY A 383 -1.16 0.41 -0.71
N SER A 384 -0.82 0.58 -1.98
CA SER A 384 -1.08 -0.37 -3.08
C SER A 384 -0.25 -1.67 -2.98
N PHE A 385 -0.46 -2.44 -1.93
CA PHE A 385 0.30 -3.67 -1.64
C PHE A 385 0.20 -4.75 -2.73
N HIS A 386 -0.70 -4.61 -3.70
CA HIS A 386 -0.83 -5.49 -4.86
C HIS A 386 0.23 -5.20 -5.94
N GLU A 387 0.83 -4.01 -5.92
CA GLU A 387 1.91 -3.61 -6.81
C GLU A 387 3.27 -4.13 -6.33
N ASP A 388 4.20 -4.36 -7.26
CA ASP A 388 5.56 -4.80 -6.93
C ASP A 388 6.40 -3.73 -6.25
N GLY A 389 6.08 -2.46 -6.47
CA GLY A 389 6.72 -1.32 -5.82
C GLY A 389 5.67 -0.39 -5.23
N TYR A 390 5.54 -0.36 -3.90
CA TYR A 390 4.59 0.51 -3.21
C TYR A 390 5.22 1.15 -1.97
N ILE A 391 4.92 2.43 -1.79
CA ILE A 391 5.53 3.31 -0.77
C ILE A 391 5.43 2.70 0.64
N ALA A 392 4.23 2.29 1.06
CA ALA A 392 4.00 1.76 2.40
C ALA A 392 4.88 0.54 2.73
N GLY A 393 5.12 -0.34 1.75
CA GLY A 393 6.04 -1.47 1.91
C GLY A 393 7.48 -1.04 2.11
N TYR A 394 7.94 -0.02 1.36
CA TYR A 394 9.31 0.47 1.52
C TYR A 394 9.57 1.07 2.91
N TYR A 395 8.57 1.72 3.51
CA TYR A 395 8.68 2.22 4.88
C TYR A 395 8.89 1.10 5.91
N ILE A 396 8.15 0.00 5.80
CA ILE A 396 8.25 -1.08 6.81
C ILE A 396 9.44 -2.01 6.58
N PHE A 397 9.95 -2.12 5.35
CA PHE A 397 11.06 -3.01 5.02
C PHE A 397 12.44 -2.33 5.01
N ASN A 398 12.56 -1.09 5.50
CA ASN A 398 13.86 -0.46 5.71
C ASN A 398 14.42 -0.75 7.12
N ASP A 399 15.67 -0.30 7.37
CA ASP A 399 16.41 -0.58 8.60
C ASP A 399 15.96 0.28 9.82
N GLY A 400 15.03 1.21 9.64
CA GLY A 400 14.48 2.02 10.74
C GLY A 400 13.51 1.28 11.66
N ASN A 401 12.76 2.02 12.48
CA ASN A 401 11.85 1.47 13.49
C ASN A 401 10.39 1.36 13.03
N THR A 402 10.08 1.78 11.78
CA THR A 402 8.71 1.73 11.25
C THR A 402 8.22 0.29 11.15
N VAL A 403 7.13 -0.03 11.83
CA VAL A 403 6.52 -1.37 11.88
C VAL A 403 5.11 -1.41 11.33
N VAL A 404 4.41 -0.28 11.26
CA VAL A 404 3.04 -0.23 10.74
C VAL A 404 2.91 0.91 9.75
N THR A 405 2.28 0.63 8.62
CA THR A 405 1.79 1.62 7.66
C THR A 405 0.31 1.39 7.40
N GLN A 406 -0.43 2.46 7.18
CA GLN A 406 -1.83 2.45 6.78
C GLN A 406 -2.00 3.41 5.61
N GLY A 407 -2.66 2.97 4.54
CA GLY A 407 -2.96 3.78 3.36
C GLY A 407 -4.18 3.26 2.64
#